data_893accff9d21e38db0e93761cde3a0d6
#
_entry.id   893accff9d21e38db0e93761cde3a0d6
#
_cell.length_a   1.000
_cell.length_b   1.000
_cell.length_c   1.000
_cell.angle_alpha   90.00
_cell.angle_beta   90.00
_cell.angle_gamma   90.00
#
_symmetry.space_group_name_H-M   'P 1'
#
loop_
_entity.id
_entity.type
_entity.pdbx_description
1 polymer ?
#
loop_
_entity_poly.entity_id
_entity_poly.type
_entity_poly.pdbx_seq_one_letter_code
_entity_poly.pdbx_strand_id
1 'polypeptide(L)'
;MPTFTLVDVMQRSGAPLVDRKVVDEVIASAPLWQAMPAKVIKGTQYSYMVRTGIPTIGARPLNAGASMLKSKYETRNAEAFAYDGVVSIDAMVAKAHPEGKDALMADEMRETLRGALVGFEQGLIYGKAKDEYGMYGLVNLIADYMTISADPAANTEGTRKEGGASVWMLNLDEAYQHVVYGNDKTLGFTPEVTGEMVRPTGRKDKDGNDEMGLMRAHSRHCEAWMGYAMKSAFGAARLINEDAKNPLTDALLAKLLRCFPTGHKPTHLVMNQSTLARWEESRTKSLTFVKGGKNANGATLADEPDGFRGLKLIVTDNLLEDETAENIAKLKDAKVIDAEDFFNKGATLKNLEKVK
;
A
#
# COMPACT_ATOMS: atom_id res chain seq x y z
N MET A 1 14.30 18.20 -9.98
CA MET A 1 12.86 18.08 -9.77
C MET A 1 12.16 18.39 -11.08
N PRO A 2 11.26 17.56 -11.55
CA PRO A 2 10.49 17.85 -12.75
C PRO A 2 9.66 19.10 -12.50
N THR A 3 9.77 20.08 -13.37
CA THR A 3 8.98 21.30 -13.41
C THR A 3 8.12 21.24 -14.65
N PHE A 4 6.87 21.64 -14.52
CA PHE A 4 5.97 21.79 -15.65
C PHE A 4 6.57 22.75 -16.66
N THR A 5 6.79 22.28 -17.88
CA THR A 5 7.44 23.09 -18.93
C THR A 5 6.40 23.62 -19.91
N LEU A 6 6.76 24.65 -20.67
CA LEU A 6 5.92 25.15 -21.76
C LEU A 6 5.63 24.05 -22.79
N VAL A 7 6.56 23.09 -22.97
CA VAL A 7 6.40 21.94 -23.87
C VAL A 7 5.28 21.04 -23.37
N ASP A 8 5.17 20.79 -22.06
CA ASP A 8 4.08 20.00 -21.47
C ASP A 8 2.72 20.66 -21.73
N VAL A 9 2.64 21.98 -21.61
CA VAL A 9 1.42 22.75 -21.92
C VAL A 9 1.11 22.70 -23.42
N MET A 10 2.11 22.83 -24.27
CA MET A 10 1.93 22.74 -25.72
C MET A 10 1.52 21.34 -26.17
N GLN A 11 2.04 20.29 -25.56
CA GLN A 11 1.60 18.91 -25.82
C GLN A 11 0.15 18.71 -25.41
N ARG A 12 -0.30 19.28 -24.30
CA ARG A 12 -1.70 19.23 -23.84
C ARG A 12 -2.64 20.14 -24.65
N SER A 13 -2.16 21.29 -25.12
CA SER A 13 -2.98 22.29 -25.80
C SER A 13 -2.88 22.30 -27.33
N GLY A 14 -1.84 21.67 -27.89
CA GLY A 14 -1.48 21.82 -29.31
C GLY A 14 -2.08 20.80 -30.26
N ALA A 15 -2.94 19.90 -29.82
CA ALA A 15 -3.69 19.03 -30.73
C ALA A 15 -4.92 19.77 -31.24
N PRO A 16 -4.93 20.21 -32.53
CA PRO A 16 -6.15 20.71 -33.11
C PRO A 16 -7.10 19.52 -33.27
N LEU A 17 -8.20 19.53 -32.56
CA LEU A 17 -9.41 18.81 -32.94
C LEU A 17 -9.87 17.57 -32.21
N VAL A 18 -9.16 16.93 -31.34
CA VAL A 18 -9.74 15.71 -30.77
C VAL A 18 -9.53 15.66 -29.27
N ASP A 19 -10.63 15.40 -28.58
CA ASP A 19 -10.73 15.07 -27.16
C ASP A 19 -9.63 15.65 -26.25
N ARG A 20 -9.95 16.78 -25.63
CA ARG A 20 -9.15 17.38 -24.55
C ARG A 20 -9.13 16.53 -23.28
N LYS A 21 -9.65 15.32 -23.32
CA LYS A 21 -9.56 14.36 -22.23
C LYS A 21 -8.18 13.74 -22.26
N VAL A 22 -7.43 13.93 -21.18
CA VAL A 22 -6.20 13.19 -20.95
C VAL A 22 -6.58 11.71 -20.81
N VAL A 23 -6.03 10.87 -21.68
CA VAL A 23 -6.10 9.42 -21.51
C VAL A 23 -5.05 9.06 -20.48
N ASP A 24 -5.51 8.52 -19.39
CA ASP A 24 -4.65 8.19 -18.27
C ASP A 24 -4.12 6.76 -18.42
N GLU A 25 -2.84 6.63 -18.69
CA GLU A 25 -2.13 5.34 -18.77
C GLU A 25 -1.45 4.98 -17.43
N VAL A 26 -1.64 5.83 -16.40
CA VAL A 26 -1.01 5.66 -15.10
C VAL A 26 -1.85 4.76 -14.21
N ILE A 27 -1.24 3.70 -13.70
CA ILE A 27 -1.85 2.79 -12.72
C ILE A 27 -1.68 3.39 -11.33
N ALA A 28 -2.69 4.14 -10.89
CA ALA A 28 -2.71 4.76 -9.57
C ALA A 28 -3.94 4.31 -8.79
N SER A 29 -3.86 3.12 -8.19
CA SER A 29 -4.91 2.56 -7.35
C SER A 29 -4.38 2.23 -5.96
N ALA A 30 -5.16 2.54 -4.93
CA ALA A 30 -4.82 2.27 -3.54
C ALA A 30 -6.02 1.64 -2.80
N PRO A 31 -6.44 0.43 -3.21
CA PRO A 31 -7.67 -0.19 -2.70
C PRO A 31 -7.56 -0.60 -1.22
N LEU A 32 -6.39 -1.01 -0.76
CA LEU A 32 -6.16 -1.34 0.64
C LEU A 32 -6.25 -0.08 1.51
N TRP A 33 -5.63 1.03 1.08
CA TRP A 33 -5.71 2.29 1.80
C TRP A 33 -7.15 2.78 1.94
N GLN A 34 -7.96 2.65 0.90
CA GLN A 34 -9.37 3.03 0.91
C GLN A 34 -10.23 2.16 1.86
N ALA A 35 -9.84 0.90 2.04
CA ALA A 35 -10.56 -0.04 2.92
C ALA A 35 -10.14 0.10 4.40
N MET A 36 -9.02 0.77 4.70
CA MET A 36 -8.51 0.93 6.06
C MET A 36 -9.35 1.90 6.89
N PRO A 37 -9.74 1.53 8.12
CA PRO A 37 -10.32 2.49 9.06
C PRO A 37 -9.33 3.60 9.37
N ALA A 38 -9.81 4.82 9.55
CA ALA A 38 -8.99 5.99 9.81
C ALA A 38 -9.47 6.74 11.06
N LYS A 39 -8.52 7.33 11.80
CA LYS A 39 -8.78 8.11 12.99
C LYS A 39 -7.97 9.40 12.99
N VAL A 40 -8.62 10.53 13.21
CA VAL A 40 -7.95 11.83 13.39
C VAL A 40 -7.64 12.03 14.86
N ILE A 41 -6.42 12.47 15.14
CA ILE A 41 -5.93 12.73 16.51
C ILE A 41 -5.34 14.13 16.64
N LYS A 42 -5.34 14.64 17.88
CA LYS A 42 -4.62 15.86 18.25
C LYS A 42 -3.14 15.54 18.46
N GLY A 43 -2.28 16.33 17.82
CA GLY A 43 -0.83 16.12 17.89
C GLY A 43 -0.34 14.96 17.02
N THR A 44 0.86 14.48 17.29
CA THR A 44 1.59 13.51 16.46
C THR A 44 1.71 12.12 17.06
N GLN A 45 1.18 11.92 18.28
CA GLN A 45 1.29 10.64 18.98
C GLN A 45 -0.09 10.15 19.42
N TYR A 46 -0.38 8.90 19.12
CA TYR A 46 -1.58 8.20 19.52
C TYR A 46 -1.23 7.08 20.51
N SER A 47 -1.63 7.24 21.76
CA SER A 47 -1.44 6.24 22.80
C SER A 47 -2.70 5.41 22.99
N TYR A 48 -2.55 4.09 23.06
CA TYR A 48 -3.67 3.18 23.31
C TYR A 48 -3.26 2.07 24.27
N MET A 49 -4.23 1.52 24.99
CA MET A 49 -4.02 0.50 25.98
C MET A 49 -4.41 -0.87 25.43
N VAL A 50 -3.53 -1.84 25.53
CA VAL A 50 -3.74 -3.23 25.10
C VAL A 50 -3.79 -4.13 26.35
N ARG A 51 -4.79 -4.98 26.42
CA ARG A 51 -4.87 -6.03 27.46
C ARG A 51 -4.02 -7.21 27.01
N THR A 52 -2.95 -7.51 27.76
CA THR A 52 -2.01 -8.61 27.45
C THR A 52 -2.27 -9.87 28.27
N GLY A 53 -3.11 -9.80 29.30
CA GLY A 53 -3.44 -10.98 30.09
C GLY A 53 -4.77 -10.84 30.81
N ILE A 54 -5.50 -11.96 30.83
CA ILE A 54 -6.74 -12.12 31.60
C ILE A 54 -6.47 -13.13 32.70
N PRO A 55 -6.83 -12.83 33.97
CA PRO A 55 -6.68 -13.80 35.04
C PRO A 55 -7.71 -14.92 34.92
N THR A 56 -7.31 -16.12 35.34
CA THR A 56 -8.20 -17.29 35.41
C THR A 56 -8.54 -17.61 36.85
N ILE A 57 -9.78 -18.09 37.05
CA ILE A 57 -10.23 -18.58 38.36
C ILE A 57 -9.77 -20.02 38.52
N GLY A 58 -9.04 -20.29 39.59
CA GLY A 58 -8.66 -21.65 39.99
C GLY A 58 -9.55 -22.19 41.11
N ALA A 59 -9.60 -23.53 41.22
CA ALA A 59 -10.22 -24.17 42.38
C ALA A 59 -9.42 -23.86 43.67
N ARG A 60 -10.10 -23.64 44.75
CA ARG A 60 -9.48 -23.43 46.06
C ARG A 60 -9.91 -24.47 47.05
N PRO A 61 -9.07 -24.87 48.01
CA PRO A 61 -9.49 -25.70 49.14
C PRO A 61 -10.53 -24.94 50.02
N LEU A 62 -11.44 -25.70 50.59
CA LEU A 62 -12.35 -25.11 51.55
C LEU A 62 -11.57 -24.51 52.76
N ASN A 63 -12.04 -23.42 53.28
CA ASN A 63 -11.41 -22.61 54.37
C ASN A 63 -10.07 -21.93 54.02
N ALA A 64 -9.63 -21.95 52.75
CA ALA A 64 -8.50 -21.18 52.25
C ALA A 64 -8.94 -19.82 51.71
N GLY A 65 -8.02 -18.83 51.68
CA GLY A 65 -8.26 -17.54 51.04
C GLY A 65 -8.41 -17.64 49.51
N ALA A 66 -9.17 -16.73 48.88
CA ALA A 66 -9.22 -16.59 47.44
C ALA A 66 -8.05 -15.77 46.92
N SER A 67 -7.53 -16.13 45.73
CA SER A 67 -6.48 -15.36 45.04
C SER A 67 -7.03 -14.04 44.50
N MET A 68 -6.27 -12.95 44.69
CA MET A 68 -6.59 -11.68 44.02
C MET A 68 -6.29 -11.77 42.54
N LEU A 69 -7.27 -11.39 41.73
CA LEU A 69 -7.18 -11.46 40.27
C LEU A 69 -7.04 -10.05 39.67
N LYS A 70 -6.10 -9.90 38.75
CA LYS A 70 -5.86 -8.64 38.02
C LYS A 70 -5.49 -8.90 36.57
N SER A 71 -6.14 -8.20 35.64
CA SER A 71 -5.74 -8.16 34.23
C SER A 71 -4.43 -7.42 34.05
N LYS A 72 -3.65 -7.83 33.05
CA LYS A 72 -2.43 -7.14 32.64
C LYS A 72 -2.74 -6.23 31.46
N TYR A 73 -2.21 -5.01 31.50
CA TYR A 73 -2.35 -3.99 30.47
C TYR A 73 -0.98 -3.45 30.08
N GLU A 74 -0.84 -3.09 28.82
CA GLU A 74 0.33 -2.45 28.22
C GLU A 74 -0.12 -1.24 27.44
N THR A 75 0.59 -0.12 27.60
CA THR A 75 0.36 1.07 26.77
C THR A 75 1.29 1.01 25.57
N ARG A 76 0.74 1.18 24.38
CA ARG A 76 1.45 1.25 23.11
C ARG A 76 1.18 2.58 22.45
N ASN A 77 2.16 3.04 21.67
CA ASN A 77 2.09 4.31 20.98
C ASN A 77 2.22 4.08 19.46
N ALA A 78 1.44 4.82 18.69
CA ALA A 78 1.63 4.97 17.26
C ALA A 78 1.98 6.44 16.97
N GLU A 79 2.99 6.65 16.16
CA GLU A 79 3.49 7.97 15.79
C GLU A 79 2.99 8.35 14.40
N ALA A 80 2.62 9.63 14.24
CA ALA A 80 2.30 10.20 12.95
C ALA A 80 3.53 10.93 12.39
N PHE A 81 3.90 10.58 11.18
CA PHE A 81 5.04 11.13 10.43
C PHE A 81 4.57 12.19 9.45
N ALA A 82 5.39 13.20 9.20
CA ALA A 82 5.08 14.26 8.26
C ALA A 82 5.34 13.80 6.82
N TYR A 83 4.37 14.04 5.96
CA TYR A 83 4.48 13.87 4.52
C TYR A 83 4.17 15.22 3.87
N ASP A 84 5.05 15.69 3.01
CA ASP A 84 4.91 16.96 2.31
C ASP A 84 5.36 16.82 0.86
N GLY A 85 4.56 17.38 -0.05
CA GLY A 85 4.86 17.48 -1.47
C GLY A 85 4.43 18.82 -2.01
N VAL A 86 5.18 19.39 -2.95
CA VAL A 86 4.92 20.71 -3.52
C VAL A 86 4.51 20.61 -4.97
N VAL A 87 3.30 21.07 -5.28
CA VAL A 87 2.88 21.36 -6.65
C VAL A 87 3.24 22.80 -6.96
N SER A 88 4.09 23.01 -7.97
CA SER A 88 4.57 24.35 -8.35
C SER A 88 4.53 24.53 -9.87
N ILE A 89 3.87 25.59 -10.33
CA ILE A 89 3.68 25.92 -11.74
C ILE A 89 4.24 27.33 -11.99
N ASP A 90 5.04 27.48 -13.05
CA ASP A 90 5.52 28.78 -13.48
C ASP A 90 4.35 29.70 -13.85
N ALA A 91 4.36 30.93 -13.35
CA ALA A 91 3.30 31.90 -13.60
C ALA A 91 3.14 32.25 -15.09
N MET A 92 4.20 32.17 -15.88
CA MET A 92 4.13 32.39 -17.34
C MET A 92 3.48 31.20 -18.05
N VAL A 93 3.84 29.98 -17.64
CA VAL A 93 3.23 28.72 -18.15
C VAL A 93 1.74 28.67 -17.78
N ALA A 94 1.39 29.00 -16.54
CA ALA A 94 0.00 29.05 -16.08
C ALA A 94 -0.88 30.04 -16.89
N LYS A 95 -0.31 31.17 -17.33
CA LYS A 95 -1.02 32.14 -18.20
C LYS A 95 -1.19 31.65 -19.64
N ALA A 96 -0.33 30.77 -20.12
CA ALA A 96 -0.38 30.21 -21.46
C ALA A 96 -1.39 29.05 -21.59
N HIS A 97 -1.88 28.51 -20.47
CA HIS A 97 -2.81 27.40 -20.48
C HIS A 97 -4.20 27.86 -20.98
N PRO A 98 -4.82 27.15 -21.95
CA PRO A 98 -6.10 27.56 -22.57
C PRO A 98 -7.26 27.65 -21.61
N GLU A 99 -7.31 26.77 -20.59
CA GLU A 99 -8.37 26.72 -19.57
C GLU A 99 -8.05 27.54 -18.32
N GLY A 100 -6.90 28.23 -18.33
CA GLY A 100 -6.45 29.08 -17.24
C GLY A 100 -5.66 28.36 -16.16
N LYS A 101 -5.11 29.14 -15.25
CA LYS A 101 -4.25 28.72 -14.14
C LYS A 101 -4.92 27.69 -13.21
N ASP A 102 -6.19 27.97 -12.87
CA ASP A 102 -6.88 27.18 -11.83
C ASP A 102 -7.21 25.77 -12.31
N ALA A 103 -7.52 25.61 -13.61
CA ALA A 103 -7.75 24.30 -14.20
C ALA A 103 -6.47 23.45 -14.20
N LEU A 104 -5.34 24.04 -14.64
CA LEU A 104 -4.04 23.36 -14.64
C LEU A 104 -3.61 22.97 -13.22
N MET A 105 -3.77 23.88 -12.25
CA MET A 105 -3.44 23.60 -10.86
C MET A 105 -4.32 22.49 -10.27
N ALA A 106 -5.61 22.48 -10.57
CA ALA A 106 -6.54 21.46 -10.08
C ALA A 106 -6.23 20.06 -10.65
N ASP A 107 -5.82 19.99 -11.91
CA ASP A 107 -5.41 18.75 -12.56
C ASP A 107 -4.14 18.16 -11.90
N GLU A 108 -3.10 18.98 -11.75
CA GLU A 108 -1.86 18.56 -11.09
C GLU A 108 -2.07 18.17 -9.61
N MET A 109 -2.97 18.87 -8.91
CA MET A 109 -3.31 18.52 -7.54
C MET A 109 -4.01 17.16 -7.45
N ARG A 110 -4.90 16.85 -8.41
CA ARG A 110 -5.60 15.56 -8.47
C ARG A 110 -4.60 14.42 -8.66
N GLU A 111 -3.70 14.57 -9.62
CA GLU A 111 -2.70 13.54 -9.90
C GLU A 111 -1.70 13.39 -8.75
N THR A 112 -1.33 14.49 -8.10
CA THR A 112 -0.49 14.45 -6.88
C THR A 112 -1.18 13.68 -5.76
N LEU A 113 -2.49 13.85 -5.55
CA LEU A 113 -3.24 13.08 -4.56
C LEU A 113 -3.29 11.59 -4.90
N ARG A 114 -3.49 11.24 -6.18
CA ARG A 114 -3.48 9.84 -6.62
C ARG A 114 -2.12 9.20 -6.33
N GLY A 115 -1.03 9.86 -6.72
CA GLY A 115 0.33 9.40 -6.45
C GLY A 115 0.62 9.29 -4.94
N ALA A 116 0.14 10.24 -4.15
CA ALA A 116 0.28 10.21 -2.69
C ALA A 116 -0.43 8.98 -2.08
N LEU A 117 -1.65 8.67 -2.52
CA LEU A 117 -2.40 7.51 -2.01
C LEU A 117 -1.68 6.18 -2.31
N VAL A 118 -1.10 6.03 -3.50
CA VAL A 118 -0.25 4.87 -3.85
C VAL A 118 0.96 4.80 -2.91
N GLY A 119 1.66 5.91 -2.73
CA GLY A 119 2.81 5.99 -1.82
C GLY A 119 2.46 5.65 -0.38
N PHE A 120 1.27 6.04 0.08
CA PHE A 120 0.78 5.75 1.42
C PHE A 120 0.38 4.29 1.60
N GLU A 121 -0.24 3.67 0.61
CA GLU A 121 -0.54 2.23 0.64
C GLU A 121 0.74 1.40 0.68
N GLN A 122 1.73 1.72 -0.13
CA GLN A 122 3.04 1.09 -0.07
C GLN A 122 3.73 1.32 1.29
N GLY A 123 3.60 2.53 1.86
CA GLY A 123 4.07 2.84 3.21
C GLY A 123 3.34 2.06 4.29
N LEU A 124 2.03 1.83 4.14
CA LEU A 124 1.24 0.99 5.04
C LEU A 124 1.72 -0.47 5.02
N ILE A 125 2.08 -0.99 3.85
CA ILE A 125 2.54 -2.37 3.69
C ILE A 125 3.99 -2.51 4.18
N TYR A 126 4.91 -1.78 3.57
CA TYR A 126 6.36 -1.95 3.76
C TYR A 126 6.95 -1.06 4.85
N GLY A 127 6.32 0.07 5.14
CA GLY A 127 6.71 0.98 6.19
C GLY A 127 8.17 1.44 6.08
N LYS A 128 8.90 1.31 7.19
CA LYS A 128 10.32 1.69 7.26
C LYS A 128 11.26 0.85 6.39
N ALA A 129 10.82 -0.29 5.88
CA ALA A 129 11.58 -1.03 4.88
C ALA A 129 11.62 -0.32 3.52
N LYS A 130 10.58 0.47 3.22
CA LYS A 130 10.52 1.34 2.04
C LYS A 130 11.22 2.68 2.28
N ASP A 131 10.91 3.34 3.39
CA ASP A 131 11.43 4.67 3.72
C ASP A 131 11.71 4.78 5.23
N GLU A 132 12.96 5.04 5.59
CA GLU A 132 13.42 5.18 6.97
C GLU A 132 12.68 6.28 7.75
N TYR A 133 12.28 7.37 7.06
CA TYR A 133 11.55 8.50 7.64
C TYR A 133 10.03 8.31 7.64
N GLY A 134 9.54 7.24 7.02
CA GLY A 134 8.11 6.93 6.91
C GLY A 134 7.52 6.28 8.16
N MET A 135 6.21 6.05 8.12
CA MET A 135 5.49 5.35 9.19
C MET A 135 5.92 3.89 9.32
N TYR A 136 5.64 3.29 10.47
CA TYR A 136 5.77 1.85 10.63
C TYR A 136 4.63 1.15 9.87
N GLY A 137 4.98 0.23 8.98
CA GLY A 137 4.02 -0.52 8.17
C GLY A 137 3.70 -1.90 8.75
N LEU A 138 2.84 -2.63 8.05
CA LEU A 138 2.43 -4.00 8.39
C LEU A 138 3.64 -4.92 8.57
N VAL A 139 4.63 -4.85 7.67
CA VAL A 139 5.87 -5.66 7.71
C VAL A 139 6.66 -5.43 8.99
N ASN A 140 6.63 -4.22 9.53
CA ASN A 140 7.40 -3.86 10.74
C ASN A 140 6.67 -4.25 12.04
N LEU A 141 5.35 -4.37 12.02
CA LEU A 141 4.54 -4.53 13.23
C LEU A 141 3.95 -5.93 13.40
N ILE A 142 4.02 -6.76 12.34
CA ILE A 142 3.51 -8.15 12.42
C ILE A 142 4.40 -8.99 13.31
N ALA A 143 3.77 -9.84 14.14
CA ALA A 143 4.47 -10.79 14.97
C ALA A 143 4.91 -12.03 14.16
N ASP A 144 6.08 -12.59 14.46
CA ASP A 144 6.65 -13.74 13.72
C ASP A 144 5.70 -14.93 13.70
N TYR A 145 5.00 -15.22 14.81
CA TYR A 145 4.02 -16.32 14.89
C TYR A 145 2.76 -16.11 14.04
N MET A 146 2.55 -14.90 13.50
CA MET A 146 1.49 -14.58 12.52
C MET A 146 1.98 -14.64 11.08
N THR A 147 3.21 -15.09 10.86
CA THR A 147 3.82 -15.21 9.53
C THR A 147 4.07 -16.67 9.19
N ILE A 148 3.64 -17.10 8.01
CA ILE A 148 3.91 -18.46 7.48
C ILE A 148 4.61 -18.35 6.14
N SER A 149 5.34 -19.42 5.75
CA SER A 149 6.01 -19.51 4.45
C SER A 149 5.25 -20.43 3.50
N ALA A 150 5.16 -20.03 2.22
CA ALA A 150 4.70 -20.89 1.15
C ALA A 150 5.76 -21.92 0.75
N ASP A 151 7.05 -21.59 0.90
CA ASP A 151 8.16 -22.51 0.65
C ASP A 151 8.34 -23.48 1.83
N PRO A 152 8.13 -24.81 1.62
CA PRO A 152 8.33 -25.80 2.68
C PRO A 152 9.80 -25.92 3.12
N ALA A 153 10.76 -25.52 2.28
CA ALA A 153 12.19 -25.57 2.59
C ALA A 153 12.64 -24.40 3.48
N ALA A 154 11.87 -23.34 3.55
CA ALA A 154 12.08 -22.26 4.51
C ALA A 154 11.56 -22.72 5.89
N ASN A 155 12.34 -23.56 6.56
CA ASN A 155 11.96 -24.23 7.80
C ASN A 155 11.85 -23.34 9.03
N THR A 156 12.12 -22.04 8.91
CA THR A 156 12.08 -21.11 10.02
C THR A 156 10.88 -20.23 9.86
N GLU A 157 9.98 -20.22 10.83
CA GLU A 157 8.86 -19.29 10.90
C GLU A 157 9.36 -17.86 10.69
N GLY A 158 8.77 -17.15 9.75
CA GLY A 158 9.15 -15.78 9.46
C GLY A 158 10.39 -15.59 8.58
N THR A 159 11.15 -16.64 8.24
CA THR A 159 12.33 -16.50 7.36
C THR A 159 11.88 -16.19 5.94
N ARG A 160 12.25 -15.00 5.48
CA ARG A 160 12.00 -14.56 4.13
C ARG A 160 13.08 -15.09 3.20
N LYS A 161 12.67 -15.70 2.10
CA LYS A 161 13.50 -16.02 0.95
C LYS A 161 13.49 -14.83 -0.01
N GLU A 162 14.60 -14.56 -0.67
CA GLU A 162 14.61 -13.57 -1.74
C GLU A 162 13.70 -14.02 -2.89
N GLY A 163 12.91 -13.09 -3.44
CA GLY A 163 12.16 -13.29 -4.67
C GLY A 163 10.78 -13.88 -4.54
N GLY A 164 10.08 -13.67 -3.43
CA GLY A 164 8.70 -14.09 -3.27
C GLY A 164 7.73 -12.96 -2.98
N ALA A 165 6.48 -13.12 -3.38
CA ALA A 165 5.38 -12.24 -3.03
C ALA A 165 4.83 -12.55 -1.63
N SER A 166 4.05 -11.61 -1.09
CA SER A 166 3.31 -11.80 0.16
C SER A 166 1.81 -11.78 -0.06
N VAL A 167 1.11 -12.57 0.74
CA VAL A 167 -0.35 -12.54 0.86
C VAL A 167 -0.72 -12.20 2.30
N TRP A 168 -1.69 -11.31 2.47
CA TRP A 168 -2.08 -10.82 3.78
C TRP A 168 -3.53 -11.18 4.10
N MET A 169 -3.78 -11.63 5.32
CA MET A 169 -5.11 -11.67 5.91
C MET A 169 -5.21 -10.58 6.95
N LEU A 170 -6.15 -9.65 6.77
CA LEU A 170 -6.30 -8.47 7.60
C LEU A 170 -7.67 -8.43 8.28
N ASN A 171 -7.69 -7.98 9.52
CA ASN A 171 -8.91 -7.60 10.20
C ASN A 171 -9.04 -6.07 10.15
N LEU A 172 -9.77 -5.56 9.15
CA LEU A 172 -9.95 -4.12 8.91
C LEU A 172 -11.09 -3.59 9.79
N ASP A 173 -10.86 -3.60 11.09
CA ASP A 173 -11.75 -3.03 12.10
C ASP A 173 -10.95 -2.10 13.01
N GLU A 174 -11.52 -0.95 13.40
CA GLU A 174 -10.88 0.04 14.25
C GLU A 174 -10.39 -0.53 15.60
N ALA A 175 -11.02 -1.60 16.07
CA ALA A 175 -10.61 -2.30 17.29
C ALA A 175 -9.26 -3.02 17.14
N TYR A 176 -8.89 -3.41 15.92
CA TYR A 176 -7.67 -4.16 15.62
C TYR A 176 -6.57 -3.31 15.02
N GLN A 177 -6.92 -2.48 14.04
CA GLN A 177 -5.95 -1.64 13.33
C GLN A 177 -6.62 -0.45 12.65
N HIS A 178 -5.91 0.65 12.53
CA HIS A 178 -6.37 1.83 11.81
C HIS A 178 -5.21 2.76 11.44
N VAL A 179 -5.44 3.57 10.43
CA VAL A 179 -4.58 4.68 10.08
C VAL A 179 -4.86 5.85 11.02
N VAL A 180 -3.82 6.57 11.41
CA VAL A 180 -3.89 7.72 12.30
C VAL A 180 -3.51 8.97 11.51
N TYR A 181 -4.41 9.96 11.49
CA TYR A 181 -4.12 11.30 10.98
C TYR A 181 -3.83 12.24 12.14
N GLY A 182 -2.64 12.82 12.14
CA GLY A 182 -2.18 13.73 13.20
C GLY A 182 -2.59 15.19 13.01
N ASN A 183 -2.38 15.98 14.07
CA ASN A 183 -2.57 17.44 14.08
C ASN A 183 -3.98 17.91 13.69
N ASP A 184 -5.02 17.14 13.99
CA ASP A 184 -6.42 17.44 13.62
C ASP A 184 -6.64 17.67 12.13
N LYS A 185 -5.73 17.18 11.27
CA LYS A 185 -5.78 17.34 9.80
C LYS A 185 -5.77 16.00 9.10
N THR A 186 -6.51 15.92 8.03
CA THR A 186 -6.40 14.85 7.02
C THR A 186 -5.47 15.29 5.91
N LEU A 187 -5.17 14.39 4.97
CA LEU A 187 -4.47 14.73 3.74
C LEU A 187 -5.17 15.89 3.02
N GLY A 188 -4.44 16.92 2.66
CA GLY A 188 -5.01 18.06 1.97
C GLY A 188 -3.95 19.02 1.42
N PHE A 189 -4.42 19.99 0.65
CA PHE A 189 -3.59 21.06 0.12
C PHE A 189 -3.71 22.33 0.94
N THR A 190 -2.56 23.01 1.09
CA THR A 190 -2.51 24.36 1.65
C THR A 190 -3.13 25.38 0.68
N PRO A 191 -3.48 26.58 1.17
CA PRO A 191 -3.81 27.69 0.31
C PRO A 191 -2.70 27.97 -0.71
N GLU A 192 -3.08 28.47 -1.89
CA GLU A 192 -2.13 28.86 -2.92
C GLU A 192 -1.19 29.98 -2.44
N VAL A 193 0.09 29.80 -2.67
CA VAL A 193 1.11 30.82 -2.46
C VAL A 193 1.72 31.18 -3.80
N THR A 194 1.72 32.47 -4.14
CA THR A 194 2.45 33.00 -5.29
C THR A 194 3.72 33.64 -4.79
N GLY A 195 4.86 33.10 -5.22
CA GLY A 195 6.16 33.55 -4.75
C GLY A 195 7.24 33.45 -5.81
N GLU A 196 8.42 33.94 -5.47
CA GLU A 196 9.62 33.77 -6.30
C GLU A 196 10.38 32.53 -5.84
N MET A 197 10.78 31.72 -6.80
CA MET A 197 11.58 30.51 -6.57
C MET A 197 12.88 30.61 -7.34
N VAL A 198 13.95 30.13 -6.74
CA VAL A 198 15.26 30.03 -7.39
C VAL A 198 15.29 28.75 -8.22
N ARG A 199 15.57 28.87 -9.51
CA ARG A 199 15.64 27.75 -10.45
C ARG A 199 16.80 27.92 -11.42
N PRO A 200 17.34 26.83 -11.98
CA PRO A 200 18.31 26.90 -13.06
C PRO A 200 17.73 27.66 -14.25
N THR A 201 18.49 28.60 -14.82
CA THR A 201 18.11 29.39 -16.00
C THR A 201 18.23 28.59 -17.30
N GLY A 202 18.74 27.37 -17.26
CA GLY A 202 19.11 26.59 -18.44
C GLY A 202 20.43 27.04 -19.10
N ARG A 203 21.10 28.00 -18.50
CA ARG A 203 22.44 28.47 -18.90
C ARG A 203 23.47 27.97 -17.91
N LYS A 204 24.72 27.85 -18.39
CA LYS A 204 25.85 27.51 -17.51
C LYS A 204 26.71 28.72 -17.30
N ASP A 205 27.24 28.86 -16.09
CA ASP A 205 28.23 29.86 -15.77
C ASP A 205 29.62 29.53 -16.38
N LYS A 206 30.62 30.38 -16.13
CA LYS A 206 31.99 30.20 -16.65
C LYS A 206 32.66 28.92 -16.10
N ASP A 207 32.18 28.41 -14.97
CA ASP A 207 32.74 27.27 -14.27
C ASP A 207 31.96 25.97 -14.60
N GLY A 208 30.94 26.04 -15.48
CA GLY A 208 30.15 24.94 -15.95
C GLY A 208 28.97 24.54 -15.03
N ASN A 209 28.72 25.31 -13.96
CA ASN A 209 27.58 25.13 -13.07
C ASN A 209 26.32 25.78 -13.65
N ASP A 210 25.15 25.29 -13.22
CA ASP A 210 23.88 25.87 -13.65
C ASP A 210 23.71 27.28 -13.06
N GLU A 211 23.54 28.29 -13.94
CA GLU A 211 23.19 29.64 -13.54
C GLU A 211 21.79 29.67 -12.93
N MET A 212 21.66 30.18 -11.71
CA MET A 212 20.42 30.24 -10.98
C MET A 212 19.71 31.57 -11.21
N GLY A 213 18.40 31.51 -11.48
CA GLY A 213 17.56 32.71 -11.68
C GLY A 213 16.31 32.65 -10.82
N LEU A 214 15.63 33.79 -10.68
CA LEU A 214 14.36 33.91 -9.99
C LEU A 214 13.22 33.63 -10.98
N MET A 215 12.33 32.73 -10.57
CA MET A 215 11.12 32.38 -11.30
C MET A 215 9.91 32.65 -10.42
N ARG A 216 8.92 33.36 -10.93
CA ARG A 216 7.64 33.51 -10.24
C ARG A 216 6.76 32.29 -10.46
N ALA A 217 6.32 31.66 -9.38
CA ALA A 217 5.52 30.45 -9.43
C ALA A 217 4.28 30.52 -8.53
N HIS A 218 3.27 29.76 -8.91
CA HIS A 218 2.13 29.41 -8.10
C HIS A 218 2.38 28.06 -7.45
N SER A 219 2.30 27.98 -6.14
CA SER A 219 2.63 26.76 -5.38
C SER A 219 1.55 26.41 -4.38
N ARG A 220 1.32 25.10 -4.19
CA ARG A 220 0.54 24.52 -3.09
C ARG A 220 1.27 23.34 -2.50
N HIS A 221 1.23 23.18 -1.19
CA HIS A 221 1.76 22.03 -0.49
C HIS A 221 0.65 21.00 -0.29
N CYS A 222 0.95 19.75 -0.60
CA CYS A 222 0.15 18.59 -0.22
C CYS A 222 0.72 18.08 1.09
N GLU A 223 0.03 18.29 2.19
CA GLU A 223 0.51 17.97 3.53
C GLU A 223 -0.33 16.87 4.17
N ALA A 224 0.32 15.95 4.88
CA ALA A 224 -0.35 14.99 5.74
C ALA A 224 0.56 14.61 6.92
N TRP A 225 -0.07 14.37 8.06
CA TRP A 225 0.57 13.71 9.20
C TRP A 225 -0.08 12.35 9.36
N MET A 226 0.68 11.29 9.08
CA MET A 226 0.10 9.95 9.03
C MET A 226 0.93 8.94 9.77
N GLY A 227 0.23 8.04 10.42
CA GLY A 227 0.78 6.90 11.13
C GLY A 227 -0.13 5.69 11.01
N TYR A 228 0.35 4.58 11.50
CA TYR A 228 -0.42 3.34 11.52
C TYR A 228 -0.39 2.74 12.93
N ALA A 229 -1.56 2.35 13.43
CA ALA A 229 -1.73 1.74 14.73
C ALA A 229 -2.26 0.31 14.59
N MET A 230 -1.44 -0.68 14.93
CA MET A 230 -1.86 -2.08 15.10
C MET A 230 -2.12 -2.35 16.57
N LYS A 231 -3.40 -2.28 16.98
CA LYS A 231 -3.81 -2.45 18.38
C LYS A 231 -3.71 -3.90 18.84
N SER A 232 -3.94 -4.85 17.94
CA SER A 232 -3.94 -6.27 18.26
C SER A 232 -2.96 -7.02 17.35
N ALA A 233 -2.19 -7.94 17.91
CA ALA A 233 -1.37 -8.87 17.14
C ALA A 233 -2.19 -9.74 16.18
N PHE A 234 -3.48 -9.90 16.44
CA PHE A 234 -4.42 -10.61 15.55
C PHE A 234 -5.06 -9.68 14.50
N GLY A 235 -4.53 -8.50 14.29
CA GLY A 235 -4.96 -7.59 13.23
C GLY A 235 -4.52 -8.03 11.84
N ALA A 236 -3.37 -8.72 11.74
CA ALA A 236 -2.80 -9.14 10.48
C ALA A 236 -2.13 -10.51 10.59
N ALA A 237 -2.18 -11.31 9.51
CA ALA A 237 -1.33 -12.47 9.29
C ALA A 237 -0.78 -12.44 7.88
N ARG A 238 0.43 -12.95 7.70
CA ARG A 238 1.19 -12.86 6.46
C ARG A 238 1.64 -14.23 5.97
N LEU A 239 1.44 -14.49 4.69
CA LEU A 239 2.11 -15.56 3.95
C LEU A 239 3.26 -14.92 3.15
N ILE A 240 4.45 -15.48 3.23
CA ILE A 240 5.64 -15.04 2.51
C ILE A 240 6.15 -16.11 1.55
N ASN A 241 7.09 -15.75 0.67
CA ASN A 241 7.77 -16.65 -0.26
C ASN A 241 6.83 -17.32 -1.28
N GLU A 242 5.75 -16.63 -1.66
CA GLU A 242 4.88 -17.09 -2.73
C GLU A 242 5.55 -16.78 -4.07
N ASP A 243 5.72 -17.79 -4.91
CA ASP A 243 6.32 -17.70 -6.24
C ASP A 243 5.74 -18.77 -7.19
N ALA A 244 6.21 -18.78 -8.43
CA ALA A 244 5.76 -19.76 -9.42
C ALA A 244 6.08 -21.23 -9.04
N LYS A 245 7.07 -21.46 -8.15
CA LYS A 245 7.41 -22.81 -7.65
C LYS A 245 6.55 -23.22 -6.46
N ASN A 246 6.19 -22.24 -5.64
CA ASN A 246 5.38 -22.39 -4.44
C ASN A 246 4.11 -21.52 -4.56
N PRO A 247 3.18 -21.85 -5.48
CA PRO A 247 2.01 -21.04 -5.76
C PRO A 247 1.04 -21.05 -4.58
N LEU A 248 0.26 -19.99 -4.48
CA LEU A 248 -0.81 -19.90 -3.49
C LEU A 248 -1.85 -21.00 -3.71
N THR A 249 -2.22 -21.66 -2.62
CA THR A 249 -3.24 -22.73 -2.61
C THR A 249 -4.25 -22.52 -1.49
N ASP A 250 -5.45 -23.10 -1.63
CA ASP A 250 -6.49 -23.08 -0.57
C ASP A 250 -5.99 -23.71 0.74
N ALA A 251 -5.08 -24.67 0.65
CA ALA A 251 -4.47 -25.29 1.83
C ALA A 251 -3.56 -24.30 2.58
N LEU A 252 -2.78 -23.48 1.87
CA LEU A 252 -1.95 -22.43 2.47
C LEU A 252 -2.81 -21.33 3.09
N LEU A 253 -3.89 -20.91 2.40
CA LEU A 253 -4.84 -19.95 2.97
C LEU A 253 -5.53 -20.50 4.22
N ALA A 254 -5.92 -21.78 4.23
CA ALA A 254 -6.48 -22.42 5.43
C ALA A 254 -5.46 -22.48 6.58
N LYS A 255 -4.16 -22.68 6.27
CA LYS A 255 -3.06 -22.65 7.24
C LYS A 255 -2.88 -21.23 7.79
N LEU A 256 -2.90 -20.19 6.92
CA LEU A 256 -2.80 -18.79 7.33
C LEU A 256 -3.99 -18.40 8.23
N LEU A 257 -5.19 -18.84 7.91
CA LEU A 257 -6.38 -18.57 8.72
C LEU A 257 -6.29 -19.17 10.14
N ARG A 258 -5.55 -20.26 10.33
CA ARG A 258 -5.34 -20.88 11.66
C ARG A 258 -4.46 -20.03 12.60
N CYS A 259 -3.71 -19.04 12.08
CA CYS A 259 -2.98 -18.09 12.91
C CYS A 259 -3.93 -17.22 13.74
N PHE A 260 -5.19 -17.09 13.32
CA PHE A 260 -6.19 -16.33 14.06
C PHE A 260 -6.93 -17.21 15.06
N PRO A 261 -6.96 -16.83 16.36
CA PRO A 261 -7.75 -17.54 17.36
C PRO A 261 -9.25 -17.42 17.08
N THR A 262 -10.01 -18.37 17.63
CA THR A 262 -11.48 -18.30 17.59
C THR A 262 -11.96 -16.97 18.18
N GLY A 263 -12.78 -16.23 17.44
CA GLY A 263 -13.28 -14.91 17.85
C GLY A 263 -12.51 -13.73 17.26
N HIS A 264 -11.34 -13.95 16.64
CA HIS A 264 -10.52 -12.90 15.99
C HIS A 264 -10.38 -13.15 14.49
N LYS A 265 -11.50 -13.37 13.79
CA LYS A 265 -11.47 -13.70 12.36
C LYS A 265 -11.03 -12.48 11.52
N PRO A 266 -10.15 -12.68 10.54
CA PRO A 266 -9.85 -11.64 9.55
C PRO A 266 -11.09 -11.34 8.71
N THR A 267 -11.11 -10.15 8.11
CA THR A 267 -12.22 -9.66 7.27
C THR A 267 -11.84 -9.60 5.80
N HIS A 268 -10.56 -9.39 5.50
CA HIS A 268 -10.06 -9.18 4.15
C HIS A 268 -8.85 -10.07 3.86
N LEU A 269 -8.73 -10.44 2.59
CA LEU A 269 -7.60 -11.12 1.99
C LEU A 269 -6.98 -10.18 0.96
N VAL A 270 -5.69 -9.88 1.09
CA VAL A 270 -4.99 -8.90 0.23
C VAL A 270 -3.83 -9.58 -0.47
N MET A 271 -3.73 -9.42 -1.78
CA MET A 271 -2.69 -9.98 -2.62
C MET A 271 -2.49 -9.13 -3.88
N ASN A 272 -1.43 -9.40 -4.63
CA ASN A 272 -1.23 -8.81 -5.95
C ASN A 272 -1.96 -9.61 -7.05
N GLN A 273 -2.04 -9.03 -8.25
CA GLN A 273 -2.74 -9.63 -9.38
C GLN A 273 -2.10 -10.96 -9.83
N SER A 274 -0.77 -11.04 -9.83
CA SER A 274 -0.06 -12.27 -10.24
C SER A 274 -0.27 -13.42 -9.28
N THR A 275 -0.32 -13.16 -7.97
CA THR A 275 -0.65 -14.16 -6.95
C THR A 275 -2.09 -14.62 -7.09
N LEU A 276 -3.03 -13.71 -7.41
CA LEU A 276 -4.42 -14.08 -7.68
C LEU A 276 -4.50 -15.05 -8.86
N ALA A 277 -3.85 -14.74 -9.98
CA ALA A 277 -3.83 -15.60 -11.15
C ALA A 277 -3.26 -17.00 -10.84
N ARG A 278 -2.17 -17.09 -10.07
CA ARG A 278 -1.60 -18.36 -9.62
C ARG A 278 -2.54 -19.15 -8.70
N TRP A 279 -3.26 -18.45 -7.84
CA TRP A 279 -4.27 -19.08 -6.98
C TRP A 279 -5.44 -19.67 -7.79
N GLU A 280 -5.95 -18.93 -8.77
CA GLU A 280 -7.00 -19.39 -9.69
C GLU A 280 -6.52 -20.60 -10.48
N GLU A 281 -5.30 -20.57 -11.02
CA GLU A 281 -4.71 -21.72 -11.72
C GLU A 281 -4.60 -22.96 -10.83
N SER A 282 -4.22 -22.80 -9.56
CA SER A 282 -4.14 -23.88 -8.59
C SER A 282 -5.50 -24.53 -8.32
N ARG A 283 -6.58 -23.73 -8.29
CA ARG A 283 -7.97 -24.20 -8.13
C ARG A 283 -8.45 -24.92 -9.37
N THR A 284 -8.19 -24.39 -10.56
CA THR A 284 -8.58 -25.01 -11.81
C THR A 284 -7.96 -26.39 -11.97
N LYS A 285 -6.69 -26.55 -11.62
CA LYS A 285 -6.02 -27.86 -11.59
C LYS A 285 -6.69 -28.86 -10.64
N SER A 286 -7.17 -28.43 -9.49
CA SER A 286 -7.90 -29.26 -8.55
C SER A 286 -9.26 -29.72 -9.04
N LEU A 287 -9.92 -28.90 -9.87
CA LEU A 287 -11.24 -29.19 -10.43
C LEU A 287 -11.18 -30.08 -11.66
N THR A 288 -10.06 -30.16 -12.37
CA THR A 288 -9.90 -31.03 -13.56
C THR A 288 -10.05 -32.52 -13.22
N PHE A 289 -9.89 -32.92 -11.95
CA PHE A 289 -10.11 -34.30 -11.49
C PHE A 289 -11.55 -34.66 -11.21
N VAL A 290 -12.48 -33.70 -11.20
CA VAL A 290 -13.93 -33.97 -11.09
C VAL A 290 -14.56 -34.04 -12.46
N LYS A 291 -14.16 -35.02 -13.26
CA LYS A 291 -14.75 -35.31 -14.56
C LYS A 291 -16.19 -35.81 -14.36
N GLY A 292 -17.18 -34.96 -14.66
CA GLY A 292 -18.55 -35.36 -14.84
C GLY A 292 -19.59 -34.86 -13.84
N GLY A 293 -19.26 -33.94 -12.98
CA GLY A 293 -20.24 -33.32 -12.10
C GLY A 293 -20.79 -32.00 -12.66
N LYS A 294 -21.88 -32.02 -13.41
CA LYS A 294 -22.76 -30.86 -13.42
C LYS A 294 -23.33 -30.76 -12.02
N ASN A 295 -22.97 -29.73 -11.28
CA ASN A 295 -23.67 -29.37 -10.06
C ASN A 295 -25.16 -29.20 -10.40
N ALA A 296 -26.04 -29.62 -9.50
CA ALA A 296 -27.48 -29.61 -9.67
C ALA A 296 -28.07 -28.23 -10.06
N ASN A 297 -27.29 -27.18 -10.03
CA ASN A 297 -27.66 -25.81 -10.38
C ASN A 297 -27.06 -25.29 -11.71
N GLY A 298 -26.36 -26.12 -12.50
CA GLY A 298 -25.88 -25.71 -13.83
C GLY A 298 -24.81 -24.64 -13.82
N ALA A 299 -24.16 -24.33 -12.70
CA ALA A 299 -23.10 -23.34 -12.59
C ALA A 299 -21.84 -23.84 -13.28
N THR A 300 -21.35 -23.10 -14.24
CA THR A 300 -20.03 -23.22 -14.85
C THR A 300 -18.96 -22.82 -13.83
N LEU A 301 -18.00 -23.70 -13.62
CA LEU A 301 -16.92 -23.62 -12.63
C LEU A 301 -15.80 -22.64 -13.01
N ALA A 302 -16.12 -21.44 -13.42
CA ALA A 302 -15.13 -20.43 -13.84
C ALA A 302 -15.47 -19.02 -13.33
N ASP A 303 -16.11 -18.91 -12.16
CA ASP A 303 -16.27 -17.59 -11.55
C ASP A 303 -14.98 -17.21 -10.84
N GLU A 304 -14.52 -15.98 -11.06
CA GLU A 304 -13.45 -15.37 -10.29
C GLU A 304 -13.74 -15.52 -8.80
N PRO A 305 -12.73 -15.84 -7.98
CA PRO A 305 -12.98 -16.03 -6.55
C PRO A 305 -13.31 -14.68 -5.91
N ASP A 306 -14.56 -14.47 -5.53
CA ASP A 306 -15.00 -13.29 -4.76
C ASP A 306 -14.32 -13.21 -3.38
N GLY A 307 -13.63 -14.27 -2.95
CA GLY A 307 -12.96 -14.35 -1.67
C GLY A 307 -12.72 -15.78 -1.19
N PHE A 308 -12.20 -15.88 0.01
CA PHE A 308 -11.93 -17.14 0.69
C PHE A 308 -12.69 -17.23 2.01
N ARG A 309 -13.61 -18.18 2.14
CA ARG A 309 -14.39 -18.43 3.38
C ARG A 309 -15.08 -17.19 3.95
N GLY A 310 -15.58 -16.29 3.08
CA GLY A 310 -16.27 -15.05 3.45
C GLY A 310 -15.33 -13.88 3.75
N LEU A 311 -14.04 -14.02 3.48
CA LEU A 311 -13.10 -12.89 3.45
C LEU A 311 -13.28 -12.13 2.14
N LYS A 312 -13.36 -10.81 2.21
CA LYS A 312 -13.39 -9.96 1.03
C LYS A 312 -11.99 -9.90 0.41
N LEU A 313 -11.92 -10.05 -0.92
CA LEU A 313 -10.67 -9.95 -1.66
C LEU A 313 -10.35 -8.48 -1.97
N ILE A 314 -9.11 -8.09 -1.71
CA ILE A 314 -8.51 -6.83 -2.16
C ILE A 314 -7.29 -7.19 -2.99
N VAL A 315 -7.31 -6.83 -4.27
CA VAL A 315 -6.17 -6.97 -5.17
C VAL A 315 -5.51 -5.61 -5.32
N THR A 316 -4.20 -5.56 -5.12
CA THR A 316 -3.44 -4.32 -5.21
C THR A 316 -2.08 -4.54 -5.87
N ASP A 317 -1.76 -3.68 -6.84
CA ASP A 317 -0.47 -3.67 -7.53
C ASP A 317 0.65 -3.04 -6.68
N ASN A 318 0.30 -2.48 -5.51
CA ASN A 318 1.24 -1.94 -4.54
C ASN A 318 1.98 -3.02 -3.74
N LEU A 319 1.54 -4.28 -3.82
CA LEU A 319 2.28 -5.44 -3.36
C LEU A 319 3.22 -5.92 -4.46
N LEU A 320 4.51 -6.01 -4.14
CA LEU A 320 5.53 -6.49 -5.08
C LEU A 320 5.40 -7.99 -5.32
N GLU A 321 5.67 -8.43 -6.56
CA GLU A 321 5.79 -9.85 -6.90
C GLU A 321 7.10 -10.45 -6.37
N ASP A 322 8.12 -9.60 -6.31
CA ASP A 322 9.45 -9.94 -5.82
C ASP A 322 9.83 -8.94 -4.73
N GLU A 323 9.56 -9.31 -3.50
CA GLU A 323 9.79 -8.46 -2.34
C GLU A 323 11.20 -8.60 -1.79
N THR A 324 12.25 -8.57 -2.62
CA THR A 324 13.63 -8.43 -2.14
C THR A 324 13.82 -7.10 -1.43
N ALA A 325 14.78 -7.02 -0.51
CA ALA A 325 15.10 -5.77 0.19
C ALA A 325 15.47 -4.66 -0.80
N GLU A 326 16.14 -5.00 -1.90
CA GLU A 326 16.50 -4.06 -2.96
C GLU A 326 15.26 -3.51 -3.69
N ASN A 327 14.31 -4.36 -4.04
CA ASN A 327 13.08 -3.95 -4.72
C ASN A 327 12.18 -3.11 -3.81
N ILE A 328 12.09 -3.45 -2.53
CA ILE A 328 11.37 -2.64 -1.54
C ILE A 328 12.02 -1.25 -1.39
N ALA A 329 13.34 -1.17 -1.34
CA ALA A 329 14.06 0.09 -1.24
C ALA A 329 13.87 0.97 -2.49
N LYS A 330 13.77 0.38 -3.69
CA LYS A 330 13.48 1.11 -4.94
C LYS A 330 12.11 1.78 -4.93
N LEU A 331 11.15 1.31 -4.14
CA LEU A 331 9.84 1.95 -4.01
C LEU A 331 9.92 3.39 -3.46
N LYS A 332 10.97 3.75 -2.75
CA LYS A 332 11.18 5.12 -2.26
C LYS A 332 11.25 6.13 -3.39
N ASP A 333 11.96 5.75 -4.46
CA ASP A 333 12.18 6.58 -5.64
C ASP A 333 11.20 6.26 -6.77
N ALA A 334 10.32 5.27 -6.55
CA ALA A 334 9.34 4.87 -7.55
C ALA A 334 8.35 6.02 -7.75
N LYS A 335 8.41 6.62 -8.91
CA LYS A 335 7.30 7.37 -9.47
C LYS A 335 6.11 6.42 -9.59
N VAL A 336 4.92 6.96 -9.60
CA VAL A 336 3.72 6.20 -9.92
C VAL A 336 4.00 5.35 -11.17
N ILE A 337 3.71 4.05 -11.06
CA ILE A 337 4.00 3.08 -12.11
C ILE A 337 3.23 3.49 -13.36
N ASP A 338 3.93 3.80 -14.45
CA ASP A 338 3.32 3.93 -15.75
C ASP A 338 3.08 2.55 -16.40
N ALA A 339 2.36 2.52 -17.51
CA ALA A 339 2.03 1.27 -18.17
C ALA A 339 3.28 0.49 -18.64
N GLU A 340 4.33 1.19 -19.06
CA GLU A 340 5.58 0.58 -19.49
C GLU A 340 6.31 -0.07 -18.31
N ASP A 341 6.35 0.61 -17.16
CA ASP A 341 6.91 0.07 -15.93
C ASP A 341 6.12 -1.13 -15.39
N PHE A 342 4.79 -1.11 -15.52
CA PHE A 342 3.94 -2.24 -15.12
C PHE A 342 4.26 -3.48 -15.95
N PHE A 343 4.32 -3.37 -17.27
CA PHE A 343 4.68 -4.48 -18.15
C PHE A 343 6.14 -4.92 -17.99
N ASN A 344 7.05 -4.02 -17.65
CA ASN A 344 8.45 -4.36 -17.40
C ASN A 344 8.69 -4.98 -16.02
N LYS A 345 7.88 -4.66 -15.01
CA LYS A 345 7.92 -5.30 -13.69
C LYS A 345 7.36 -6.72 -13.71
N GLY A 346 6.44 -7.01 -14.61
CA GLY A 346 6.06 -8.38 -14.96
C GLY A 346 7.20 -9.07 -15.70
N ALA A 347 8.37 -9.16 -15.06
CA ALA A 347 9.63 -9.66 -15.63
C ALA A 347 9.60 -11.10 -16.15
N THR A 348 8.46 -11.74 -16.07
CA THR A 348 8.18 -13.03 -16.71
C THR A 348 8.05 -12.92 -18.24
N LEU A 349 7.74 -11.71 -18.77
CA LEU A 349 7.62 -11.54 -20.23
C LEU A 349 8.99 -11.49 -20.94
N LYS A 350 10.04 -11.03 -20.30
CA LYS A 350 11.40 -11.09 -20.89
C LYS A 350 11.95 -12.50 -21.05
N ASN A 351 11.40 -13.47 -20.33
CA ASN A 351 11.76 -14.87 -20.52
C ASN A 351 11.01 -15.56 -21.69
N LEU A 352 9.89 -14.99 -22.13
CA LEU A 352 9.17 -15.52 -23.30
C LEU A 352 9.85 -15.18 -24.64
N GLU A 353 10.61 -14.10 -24.72
CA GLU A 353 11.40 -13.78 -25.91
C GLU A 353 12.68 -14.62 -26.06
N LYS A 354 13.12 -15.31 -25.01
CA LYS A 354 14.26 -16.24 -25.09
C LYS A 354 13.89 -17.67 -25.45
N VAL A 355 12.62 -17.94 -25.72
CA VAL A 355 12.10 -19.26 -26.14
C VAL A 355 11.62 -19.20 -27.61
N LYS A 356 12.20 -18.33 -28.42
CA LYS A 356 12.09 -18.39 -29.87
C LYS A 356 13.41 -18.83 -30.50
#